data_07298d6820660a4d8d8ab5a1ee1d6b54
#
_entry.id   07298d6820660a4d8d8ab5a1ee1d6b54
#
_cell.length_a   1.000
_cell.length_b   1.000
_cell.length_c   1.000
_cell.angle_alpha   90.00
_cell.angle_beta   90.00
_cell.angle_gamma   90.00
#
_symmetry.space_group_name_H-M   'P 1'
#
loop_
_entity.id
_entity.type
_entity.pdbx_description
1 polymer ?
#
loop_
_entity_poly.entity_id
_entity_poly.type
_entity_poly.pdbx_seq_one_letter_code
_entity_poly.pdbx_strand_id
1 'polypeptide(L)'
;MQEWYMPIQRSKPAVKTITVTGQGTIITKPDTVIITLGVRTEHKNVREALEENAKRANAIIHALKAIGVSEENIDTASFSIYPKYDYSNGNAALIGYEVEHIFDITVKDPKSVGNIYDTAVQNGANIARHIQFRLANEQPYYQQALSLAVKNAKEKAIVIARTLGLPLHDIPIQVTEESVAPSIPRTP
;
A
#
# COMPACT_ATOMS: atom_id res chain seq x y z
N MET A 1 22.01 43.97 58.96
CA MET A 1 22.65 42.77 58.38
C MET A 1 21.55 41.96 57.68
N GLN A 2 21.58 41.93 56.38
CA GLN A 2 20.59 41.18 55.55
C GLN A 2 21.29 39.93 55.07
N GLU A 3 20.90 38.77 55.62
CA GLU A 3 21.40 37.46 55.14
C GLU A 3 20.73 37.09 53.81
N TRP A 4 21.54 36.94 52.76
CA TRP A 4 21.10 36.44 51.46
C TRP A 4 21.03 34.91 51.52
N TYR A 5 19.81 34.38 51.59
CA TYR A 5 19.57 32.94 51.46
C TYR A 5 19.57 32.55 49.96
N MET A 6 20.66 31.98 49.47
CA MET A 6 20.70 31.37 48.14
C MET A 6 20.14 29.97 48.22
N PRO A 7 19.03 29.67 47.49
CA PRO A 7 18.53 28.29 47.44
C PRO A 7 19.53 27.43 46.65
N ILE A 8 20.01 26.37 47.30
CA ILE A 8 20.83 25.34 46.64
C ILE A 8 19.97 24.63 45.62
N GLN A 9 20.18 24.95 44.32
CA GLN A 9 19.61 24.16 43.22
C GLN A 9 20.22 22.76 43.24
N ARG A 10 19.50 21.78 43.80
CA ARG A 10 19.86 20.38 43.66
C ARG A 10 19.68 19.99 42.23
N SER A 11 20.76 19.88 41.45
CA SER A 11 20.75 19.27 40.12
C SER A 11 20.17 17.85 40.27
N LYS A 12 19.14 17.53 39.47
CA LYS A 12 18.63 16.15 39.39
C LYS A 12 19.80 15.25 38.96
N PRO A 13 19.98 14.10 39.62
CA PRO A 13 21.04 13.16 39.27
C PRO A 13 20.90 12.80 37.77
N ALA A 14 21.99 12.93 37.02
CA ALA A 14 22.02 12.54 35.61
C ALA A 14 21.73 11.04 35.55
N VAL A 15 20.62 10.68 34.91
CA VAL A 15 20.27 9.27 34.69
C VAL A 15 21.21 8.73 33.58
N LYS A 16 22.06 7.75 33.95
CA LYS A 16 22.92 7.07 32.96
C LYS A 16 22.06 6.12 32.17
N THR A 17 22.01 6.30 30.85
CA THR A 17 21.16 5.49 29.95
C THR A 17 21.99 4.84 28.85
N ILE A 18 21.53 3.66 28.41
CA ILE A 18 21.98 3.03 27.18
C ILE A 18 20.79 3.17 26.19
N THR A 19 21.02 3.84 25.05
CA THR A 19 20.04 3.96 23.99
C THR A 19 20.44 3.07 22.84
N VAL A 20 19.52 2.22 22.37
CA VAL A 20 19.74 1.28 21.27
C VAL A 20 18.55 1.29 20.33
N THR A 21 18.79 1.01 19.06
CA THR A 21 17.73 0.78 18.07
C THR A 21 17.70 -0.71 17.73
N GLY A 22 16.52 -1.30 17.83
CA GLY A 22 16.26 -2.67 17.38
C GLY A 22 15.66 -2.71 15.99
N GLN A 23 16.01 -3.74 15.24
CA GLN A 23 15.46 -4.01 13.92
C GLN A 23 14.87 -5.41 13.88
N GLY A 24 13.70 -5.55 13.24
CA GLY A 24 13.04 -6.83 12.97
C GLY A 24 12.51 -6.84 11.55
N THR A 25 12.78 -7.89 10.81
CA THR A 25 12.34 -8.05 9.43
C THR A 25 11.70 -9.42 9.27
N ILE A 26 10.55 -9.46 8.63
CA ILE A 26 9.88 -10.68 8.19
C ILE A 26 9.82 -10.65 6.67
N ILE A 27 10.27 -11.72 6.03
CA ILE A 27 10.17 -11.90 4.59
C ILE A 27 9.11 -12.96 4.33
N THR A 28 8.08 -12.61 3.58
CA THR A 28 7.00 -13.53 3.21
C THR A 28 6.59 -13.31 1.76
N LYS A 29 5.91 -14.30 1.18
CA LYS A 29 5.38 -14.20 -0.18
C LYS A 29 4.01 -13.54 -0.13
N PRO A 30 3.69 -12.66 -1.10
CA PRO A 30 2.33 -12.15 -1.27
C PRO A 30 1.35 -13.31 -1.50
N ASP A 31 0.17 -13.19 -0.93
CA ASP A 31 -0.94 -14.14 -1.06
C ASP A 31 -2.14 -13.54 -1.80
N THR A 32 -2.05 -12.26 -2.16
CA THR A 32 -3.11 -11.50 -2.80
C THR A 32 -2.54 -10.64 -3.91
N VAL A 33 -3.28 -10.53 -5.00
CA VAL A 33 -2.94 -9.68 -6.14
C VAL A 33 -4.11 -8.75 -6.42
N ILE A 34 -3.83 -7.47 -6.64
CA ILE A 34 -4.77 -6.49 -7.16
C ILE A 34 -4.40 -6.20 -8.61
N ILE A 35 -5.33 -6.46 -9.51
CA ILE A 35 -5.20 -6.25 -10.95
C ILE A 35 -6.03 -5.04 -11.32
N THR A 36 -5.40 -3.99 -11.83
CA THR A 36 -6.10 -2.79 -12.32
C THR A 36 -6.23 -2.86 -13.85
N LEU A 37 -7.45 -3.01 -14.32
CA LEU A 37 -7.80 -3.04 -15.73
C LEU A 37 -9.11 -2.29 -16.01
N GLY A 38 -9.45 -2.07 -17.25
CA GLY A 38 -10.68 -1.34 -17.55
C GLY A 38 -11.02 -1.24 -19.03
N VAL A 39 -12.00 -0.39 -19.28
CA VAL A 39 -12.47 -0.10 -20.63
C VAL A 39 -12.54 1.39 -20.88
N ARG A 40 -12.06 1.79 -22.04
CA ARG A 40 -12.19 3.13 -22.61
C ARG A 40 -13.00 3.06 -23.87
N THR A 41 -13.96 3.96 -23.99
CA THR A 41 -14.78 4.13 -25.20
C THR A 41 -14.77 5.59 -25.62
N GLU A 42 -14.89 5.83 -26.93
CA GLU A 42 -14.91 7.17 -27.51
C GLU A 42 -16.08 7.27 -28.49
N HIS A 43 -16.81 8.38 -28.41
CA HIS A 43 -17.86 8.68 -29.37
C HIS A 43 -18.09 10.19 -29.48
N LYS A 44 -18.63 10.66 -30.62
CA LYS A 44 -18.99 12.07 -30.82
C LYS A 44 -20.13 12.50 -29.87
N ASN A 45 -21.00 11.58 -29.52
CA ASN A 45 -22.11 11.76 -28.60
C ASN A 45 -21.77 11.11 -27.26
N VAL A 46 -21.89 11.86 -26.16
CA VAL A 46 -21.55 11.38 -24.81
C VAL A 46 -22.43 10.21 -24.38
N ARG A 47 -23.72 10.20 -24.77
CA ARG A 47 -24.64 9.12 -24.42
C ARG A 47 -24.21 7.80 -25.04
N GLU A 48 -23.85 7.83 -26.31
CA GLU A 48 -23.40 6.64 -27.04
C GLU A 48 -22.05 6.12 -26.49
N ALA A 49 -21.12 7.03 -26.13
CA ALA A 49 -19.88 6.66 -25.45
C ALA A 49 -20.15 5.95 -24.11
N LEU A 50 -21.11 6.44 -23.33
CA LEU A 50 -21.54 5.87 -22.05
C LEU A 50 -22.20 4.51 -22.22
N GLU A 51 -23.13 4.36 -23.17
CA GLU A 51 -23.85 3.11 -23.43
C GLU A 51 -22.88 2.00 -23.86
N GLU A 52 -21.95 2.30 -24.77
CA GLU A 52 -20.92 1.35 -25.19
C GLU A 52 -19.97 0.99 -24.05
N ASN A 53 -19.57 1.97 -23.23
CA ASN A 53 -18.75 1.73 -22.06
C ASN A 53 -19.43 0.80 -21.06
N ALA A 54 -20.68 1.07 -20.70
CA ALA A 54 -21.48 0.25 -19.81
C ALA A 54 -21.65 -1.19 -20.33
N LYS A 55 -21.91 -1.35 -21.63
CA LYS A 55 -22.02 -2.66 -22.28
C LYS A 55 -20.74 -3.47 -22.14
N ARG A 56 -19.58 -2.89 -22.46
CA ARG A 56 -18.27 -3.56 -22.34
C ARG A 56 -17.92 -3.84 -20.88
N ALA A 57 -18.12 -2.87 -19.99
CA ALA A 57 -17.88 -3.04 -18.56
C ALA A 57 -18.68 -4.22 -17.98
N ASN A 58 -19.96 -4.30 -18.32
CA ASN A 58 -20.80 -5.43 -17.89
C ASN A 58 -20.33 -6.77 -18.48
N ALA A 59 -19.91 -6.80 -19.75
CA ALA A 59 -19.38 -8.00 -20.37
C ALA A 59 -18.12 -8.51 -19.66
N ILE A 60 -17.20 -7.60 -19.30
CA ILE A 60 -16.00 -7.90 -18.54
C ILE A 60 -16.37 -8.50 -17.17
N ILE A 61 -17.24 -7.83 -16.42
CA ILE A 61 -17.65 -8.28 -15.08
C ILE A 61 -18.30 -9.68 -15.15
N HIS A 62 -19.21 -9.89 -16.11
CA HIS A 62 -19.87 -11.18 -16.28
C HIS A 62 -18.86 -12.30 -16.64
N ALA A 63 -17.91 -12.03 -17.52
CA ALA A 63 -16.90 -13.00 -17.91
C ALA A 63 -15.96 -13.35 -16.75
N LEU A 64 -15.54 -12.36 -15.96
CA LEU A 64 -14.72 -12.58 -14.78
C LEU A 64 -15.46 -13.39 -13.71
N LYS A 65 -16.75 -13.13 -13.50
CA LYS A 65 -17.59 -13.94 -12.60
C LYS A 65 -17.70 -15.38 -13.09
N ALA A 66 -17.82 -15.60 -14.39
CA ALA A 66 -17.91 -16.95 -14.99
C ALA A 66 -16.64 -17.80 -14.77
N ILE A 67 -15.47 -17.17 -14.64
CA ILE A 67 -14.21 -17.86 -14.29
C ILE A 67 -13.92 -17.91 -12.78
N GLY A 68 -14.89 -17.53 -11.95
CA GLY A 68 -14.83 -17.71 -10.49
C GLY A 68 -14.36 -16.49 -9.71
N VAL A 69 -14.22 -15.30 -10.31
CA VAL A 69 -13.99 -14.07 -9.57
C VAL A 69 -15.28 -13.64 -8.87
N SER A 70 -15.25 -13.55 -7.54
CA SER A 70 -16.42 -13.10 -6.77
C SER A 70 -16.72 -11.62 -7.05
N GLU A 71 -17.99 -11.24 -7.07
CA GLU A 71 -18.40 -9.85 -7.31
C GLU A 71 -17.83 -8.87 -6.26
N GLU A 72 -17.72 -9.30 -5.02
CA GLU A 72 -17.11 -8.55 -3.90
C GLU A 72 -15.61 -8.25 -4.09
N ASN A 73 -14.97 -8.91 -5.05
CA ASN A 73 -13.58 -8.74 -5.39
C ASN A 73 -13.37 -7.90 -6.67
N ILE A 74 -14.44 -7.31 -7.20
CA ILE A 74 -14.41 -6.44 -8.38
C ILE A 74 -14.91 -5.06 -7.96
N ASP A 75 -13.99 -4.14 -7.71
CA ASP A 75 -14.29 -2.78 -7.30
C ASP A 75 -14.12 -1.81 -8.46
N THR A 76 -14.95 -0.76 -8.52
CA THR A 76 -14.70 0.37 -9.42
C THR A 76 -13.63 1.28 -8.82
N ALA A 77 -12.44 1.26 -9.40
CA ALA A 77 -11.34 2.14 -9.00
C ALA A 77 -11.54 3.58 -9.47
N SER A 78 -12.07 3.77 -10.68
CA SER A 78 -12.44 5.10 -11.21
C SER A 78 -13.44 5.00 -12.36
N PHE A 79 -14.26 6.05 -12.47
CA PHE A 79 -15.14 6.28 -13.61
C PHE A 79 -15.07 7.74 -14.01
N SER A 80 -14.76 8.02 -15.27
CA SER A 80 -14.53 9.38 -15.75
C SER A 80 -15.02 9.59 -17.16
N ILE A 81 -15.44 10.82 -17.44
CA ILE A 81 -15.87 11.27 -18.77
C ILE A 81 -15.08 12.51 -19.12
N TYR A 82 -14.42 12.49 -20.27
CA TYR A 82 -13.61 13.59 -20.77
C TYR A 82 -14.10 14.08 -22.12
N PRO A 83 -14.30 15.40 -22.32
CA PRO A 83 -14.45 15.96 -23.65
C PRO A 83 -13.12 15.92 -24.39
N LYS A 84 -13.14 15.52 -25.66
CA LYS A 84 -11.97 15.52 -26.55
C LYS A 84 -12.02 16.72 -27.49
N TYR A 85 -10.93 17.46 -27.57
CA TYR A 85 -10.79 18.63 -28.41
C TYR A 85 -9.68 18.43 -29.45
N ASP A 86 -9.94 18.92 -30.65
CA ASP A 86 -8.91 19.11 -31.68
C ASP A 86 -8.39 20.55 -31.66
N TYR A 87 -7.09 20.70 -31.67
CA TYR A 87 -6.38 21.99 -31.64
C TYR A 87 -5.63 22.27 -32.96
N SER A 88 -5.80 21.46 -33.99
CA SER A 88 -5.02 21.54 -35.24
C SER A 88 -5.15 22.90 -35.99
N ASN A 89 -6.25 23.60 -35.79
CA ASN A 89 -6.54 24.88 -36.44
C ASN A 89 -6.37 26.11 -35.52
N GLY A 90 -5.65 25.98 -34.42
CA GLY A 90 -5.44 27.07 -33.48
C GLY A 90 -6.62 27.39 -32.53
N ASN A 91 -7.79 26.81 -32.77
CA ASN A 91 -8.98 26.90 -31.91
C ASN A 91 -9.36 25.51 -31.40
N ALA A 92 -9.82 25.46 -30.16
CA ALA A 92 -10.30 24.22 -29.57
C ALA A 92 -11.68 23.85 -30.17
N ALA A 93 -11.73 22.80 -31.00
CA ALA A 93 -12.97 22.25 -31.52
C ALA A 93 -13.31 20.94 -30.82
N LEU A 94 -14.50 20.85 -30.21
CA LEU A 94 -14.96 19.61 -29.58
C LEU A 94 -15.17 18.53 -30.67
N ILE A 95 -14.44 17.42 -30.59
CA ILE A 95 -14.49 16.30 -31.51
C ILE A 95 -15.23 15.08 -30.97
N GLY A 96 -15.45 15.00 -29.69
CA GLY A 96 -16.14 13.88 -29.07
C GLY A 96 -15.94 13.80 -27.55
N TYR A 97 -16.25 12.64 -27.01
CA TYR A 97 -16.13 12.32 -25.60
C TYR A 97 -15.43 10.98 -25.44
N GLU A 98 -14.62 10.88 -24.38
CA GLU A 98 -13.99 9.66 -23.93
C GLU A 98 -14.60 9.28 -22.58
N VAL A 99 -14.97 8.01 -22.41
CA VAL A 99 -15.45 7.44 -21.15
C VAL A 99 -14.48 6.36 -20.71
N GLU A 100 -13.98 6.48 -19.51
CA GLU A 100 -13.05 5.52 -18.92
C GLU A 100 -13.70 4.90 -17.66
N HIS A 101 -13.71 3.55 -17.59
CA HIS A 101 -14.16 2.80 -16.42
C HIS A 101 -13.07 1.82 -16.03
N ILE A 102 -12.50 2.02 -14.85
CA ILE A 102 -11.38 1.24 -14.32
C ILE A 102 -11.86 0.40 -13.14
N PHE A 103 -11.43 -0.85 -13.11
CA PHE A 103 -11.70 -1.81 -12.05
C PHE A 103 -10.42 -2.22 -11.35
N ASP A 104 -10.50 -2.42 -10.04
CA ASP A 104 -9.54 -3.15 -9.24
C ASP A 104 -10.13 -4.53 -8.95
N ILE A 105 -9.41 -5.58 -9.36
CA ILE A 105 -9.81 -6.97 -9.20
C ILE A 105 -8.86 -7.61 -8.21
N THR A 106 -9.40 -8.03 -7.06
CA THR A 106 -8.63 -8.68 -5.99
C THR A 106 -8.71 -10.19 -6.15
N VAL A 107 -7.55 -10.86 -6.25
CA VAL A 107 -7.46 -12.32 -6.35
C VAL A 107 -6.45 -12.89 -5.37
N LYS A 108 -6.77 -14.08 -4.81
CA LYS A 108 -5.93 -14.77 -3.82
C LYS A 108 -4.84 -15.64 -4.45
N ASP A 109 -4.97 -16.00 -5.73
CA ASP A 109 -3.98 -16.83 -6.41
C ASP A 109 -3.23 -16.01 -7.48
N PRO A 110 -1.94 -15.70 -7.28
CA PRO A 110 -1.14 -15.01 -8.27
C PRO A 110 -1.06 -15.70 -9.64
N LYS A 111 -1.30 -17.02 -9.70
CA LYS A 111 -1.26 -17.77 -10.96
C LYS A 111 -2.47 -17.49 -11.85
N SER A 112 -3.57 -17.01 -11.29
CA SER A 112 -4.80 -16.68 -12.03
C SER A 112 -4.72 -15.37 -12.83
N VAL A 113 -3.69 -14.54 -12.59
CA VAL A 113 -3.54 -13.22 -13.21
C VAL A 113 -3.61 -13.26 -14.73
N GLY A 114 -2.90 -14.19 -15.38
CA GLY A 114 -2.90 -14.35 -16.83
C GLY A 114 -4.32 -14.64 -17.38
N ASN A 115 -5.01 -15.61 -16.76
CA ASN A 115 -6.36 -15.98 -17.18
C ASN A 115 -7.36 -14.82 -16.98
N ILE A 116 -7.21 -14.01 -15.94
CA ILE A 116 -8.05 -12.84 -15.69
C ILE A 116 -7.83 -11.78 -16.79
N TYR A 117 -6.57 -11.48 -17.14
CA TYR A 117 -6.28 -10.54 -18.23
C TYR A 117 -6.81 -11.03 -19.56
N ASP A 118 -6.55 -12.27 -19.92
CA ASP A 118 -7.03 -12.86 -21.17
C ASP A 118 -8.56 -12.79 -21.27
N THR A 119 -9.25 -13.17 -20.20
CA THR A 119 -10.70 -13.12 -20.12
C THR A 119 -11.23 -11.70 -20.23
N ALA A 120 -10.63 -10.74 -19.54
CA ALA A 120 -11.05 -9.34 -19.59
C ALA A 120 -10.86 -8.74 -20.98
N VAL A 121 -9.70 -8.97 -21.60
CA VAL A 121 -9.37 -8.45 -22.96
C VAL A 121 -10.31 -9.05 -24.00
N GLN A 122 -10.59 -10.34 -23.97
CA GLN A 122 -11.54 -11.01 -24.88
C GLN A 122 -12.97 -10.46 -24.75
N ASN A 123 -13.30 -9.87 -23.60
CA ASN A 123 -14.63 -9.30 -23.32
C ASN A 123 -14.66 -7.77 -23.35
N GLY A 124 -13.63 -7.13 -23.95
CA GLY A 124 -13.66 -5.70 -24.29
C GLY A 124 -12.81 -4.79 -23.40
N ALA A 125 -12.04 -5.32 -22.44
CA ALA A 125 -11.05 -4.53 -21.72
C ALA A 125 -9.95 -4.07 -22.71
N ASN A 126 -9.64 -2.77 -22.67
CA ASN A 126 -8.60 -2.15 -23.49
C ASN A 126 -7.67 -1.26 -22.68
N ILE A 127 -7.81 -1.27 -21.37
CA ILE A 127 -6.91 -0.65 -20.41
C ILE A 127 -6.35 -1.74 -19.51
N ALA A 128 -5.03 -1.83 -19.45
CA ALA A 128 -4.30 -2.61 -18.46
C ALA A 128 -3.30 -1.66 -17.79
N ARG A 129 -3.40 -1.52 -16.46
CA ARG A 129 -2.51 -0.62 -15.73
C ARG A 129 -1.46 -1.44 -14.97
N HIS A 130 -1.53 -1.47 -13.66
CA HIS A 130 -0.53 -2.12 -12.81
C HIS A 130 -1.08 -3.36 -12.12
N ILE A 131 -0.17 -4.23 -11.71
CA ILE A 131 -0.42 -5.36 -10.83
C ILE A 131 0.26 -5.07 -9.51
N GLN A 132 -0.47 -5.18 -8.40
CA GLN A 132 0.09 -5.04 -7.07
C GLN A 132 0.00 -6.37 -6.32
N PHE A 133 1.14 -6.82 -5.82
CA PHE A 133 1.22 -7.98 -4.95
C PHE A 133 1.15 -7.53 -3.50
N ARG A 134 0.24 -8.11 -2.71
CA ARG A 134 0.01 -7.73 -1.32
C ARG A 134 -0.15 -8.97 -0.42
N LEU A 135 -0.15 -8.73 0.86
CA LEU A 135 -0.63 -9.66 1.86
C LEU A 135 -2.06 -9.29 2.22
N ALA A 136 -2.97 -10.28 2.23
CA ALA A 136 -4.35 -10.07 2.67
C ALA A 136 -4.42 -9.57 4.12
N ASN A 137 -3.49 -10.03 4.95
CA ASN A 137 -3.37 -9.59 6.34
C ASN A 137 -1.90 -9.37 6.71
N GLU A 138 -1.49 -8.11 6.81
CA GLU A 138 -0.12 -7.73 7.19
C GLU A 138 0.11 -7.77 8.71
N GLN A 139 -0.96 -7.68 9.52
CA GLN A 139 -0.87 -7.51 10.98
C GLN A 139 -0.07 -8.61 11.70
N PRO A 140 -0.24 -9.92 11.40
CA PRO A 140 0.55 -10.96 12.07
C PRO A 140 2.06 -10.84 11.80
N TYR A 141 2.43 -10.47 10.57
CA TYR A 141 3.84 -10.29 10.17
C TYR A 141 4.45 -9.06 10.82
N TYR A 142 3.67 -7.98 10.90
CA TYR A 142 4.07 -6.78 11.62
C TYR A 142 4.36 -7.06 13.10
N GLN A 143 3.47 -7.77 13.79
CA GLN A 143 3.67 -8.14 15.20
C GLN A 143 4.91 -9.03 15.40
N GLN A 144 5.17 -9.94 14.48
CA GLN A 144 6.38 -10.76 14.51
C GLN A 144 7.64 -9.92 14.28
N ALA A 145 7.63 -9.01 13.31
CA ALA A 145 8.74 -8.10 13.06
C ALA A 145 9.02 -7.20 14.28
N LEU A 146 7.98 -6.65 14.88
CA LEU A 146 8.11 -5.84 16.11
C LEU A 146 8.71 -6.65 17.26
N SER A 147 8.26 -7.88 17.44
CA SER A 147 8.84 -8.80 18.46
C SER A 147 10.34 -9.04 18.22
N LEU A 148 10.76 -9.23 16.97
CA LEU A 148 12.17 -9.38 16.60
C LEU A 148 12.96 -8.09 16.87
N ALA A 149 12.39 -6.93 16.56
CA ALA A 149 13.02 -5.64 16.79
C ALA A 149 13.28 -5.41 18.31
N VAL A 150 12.29 -5.68 19.14
CA VAL A 150 12.43 -5.56 20.60
C VAL A 150 13.49 -6.50 21.15
N LYS A 151 13.51 -7.78 20.72
CA LYS A 151 14.55 -8.75 21.09
C LYS A 151 15.93 -8.26 20.68
N ASN A 152 16.10 -7.79 19.45
CA ASN A 152 17.36 -7.27 18.92
C ASN A 152 17.84 -6.04 19.71
N ALA A 153 16.94 -5.10 20.06
CA ALA A 153 17.29 -3.97 20.91
C ALA A 153 17.76 -4.42 22.30
N LYS A 154 17.04 -5.36 22.94
CA LYS A 154 17.42 -5.90 24.25
C LYS A 154 18.80 -6.58 24.22
N GLU A 155 19.07 -7.40 23.21
CA GLU A 155 20.35 -8.07 23.03
C GLU A 155 21.49 -7.05 22.88
N LYS A 156 21.31 -6.00 22.07
CA LYS A 156 22.31 -4.93 21.93
C LYS A 156 22.59 -4.23 23.26
N ALA A 157 21.54 -3.89 24.01
CA ALA A 157 21.68 -3.24 25.33
C ALA A 157 22.47 -4.12 26.31
N ILE A 158 22.17 -5.44 26.34
CA ILE A 158 22.89 -6.43 27.18
C ILE A 158 24.36 -6.50 26.80
N VAL A 159 24.68 -6.59 25.52
CA VAL A 159 26.08 -6.65 25.03
C VAL A 159 26.84 -5.39 25.45
N ILE A 160 26.26 -4.20 25.24
CA ILE A 160 26.89 -2.93 25.59
C ILE A 160 27.12 -2.86 27.12
N ALA A 161 26.10 -3.14 27.92
CA ALA A 161 26.21 -3.10 29.37
C ALA A 161 27.31 -4.05 29.89
N ARG A 162 27.34 -5.29 29.38
CA ARG A 162 28.35 -6.31 29.73
C ARG A 162 29.76 -5.86 29.37
N THR A 163 29.95 -5.33 28.14
CA THR A 163 31.26 -4.86 27.67
C THR A 163 31.78 -3.70 28.52
N LEU A 164 30.89 -2.84 28.99
CA LEU A 164 31.25 -1.70 29.84
C LEU A 164 31.35 -2.06 31.35
N GLY A 165 31.02 -3.29 31.74
CA GLY A 165 30.99 -3.70 33.15
C GLY A 165 29.89 -2.98 33.94
N LEU A 166 28.78 -2.58 33.29
CA LEU A 166 27.70 -1.83 33.89
C LEU A 166 26.50 -2.73 34.18
N PRO A 167 25.76 -2.50 35.30
CA PRO A 167 24.50 -3.18 35.51
C PRO A 167 23.44 -2.67 34.53
N LEU A 168 22.62 -3.60 33.99
CA LEU A 168 21.46 -3.28 33.19
C LEU A 168 20.18 -3.70 33.90
N HIS A 169 19.22 -2.79 34.00
CA HIS A 169 17.89 -3.11 34.49
C HIS A 169 17.04 -3.76 33.39
N ASP A 170 16.24 -4.75 33.76
CA ASP A 170 15.38 -5.48 32.80
C ASP A 170 14.23 -4.63 32.24
N ILE A 171 13.81 -3.60 32.96
CA ILE A 171 12.73 -2.70 32.57
C ILE A 171 13.34 -1.46 31.91
N PRO A 172 13.05 -1.19 30.63
CA PRO A 172 13.51 0.01 29.95
C PRO A 172 12.81 1.26 30.51
N ILE A 173 13.51 2.39 30.51
CA ILE A 173 12.94 3.69 30.93
C ILE A 173 11.95 4.19 29.89
N GLN A 174 12.24 3.93 28.63
CA GLN A 174 11.42 4.36 27.47
C GLN A 174 11.54 3.34 26.35
N VAL A 175 10.43 3.07 25.70
CA VAL A 175 10.34 2.35 24.41
C VAL A 175 9.61 3.24 23.44
N THR A 176 10.21 3.46 22.29
CA THR A 176 9.58 4.21 21.18
C THR A 176 9.56 3.31 19.95
N GLU A 177 8.43 3.24 19.32
CA GLU A 177 8.30 2.55 18.04
C GLU A 177 8.39 3.57 16.91
N GLU A 178 9.27 3.30 15.95
CA GLU A 178 9.34 4.00 14.68
C GLU A 178 8.85 3.04 13.61
N SER A 179 7.62 3.22 13.14
CA SER A 179 7.08 2.38 12.08
C SER A 179 7.71 2.76 10.74
N VAL A 180 8.39 1.82 10.12
CA VAL A 180 8.80 1.93 8.71
C VAL A 180 7.70 1.28 7.89
N ALA A 181 7.17 2.00 6.88
CA ALA A 181 6.19 1.43 5.97
C ALA A 181 6.74 0.13 5.34
N PRO A 182 5.92 -0.93 5.24
CA PRO A 182 6.36 -2.18 4.65
C PRO A 182 6.87 -1.94 3.22
N SER A 183 8.11 -2.30 2.98
CA SER A 183 8.69 -2.28 1.63
C SER A 183 8.44 -3.64 0.98
N ILE A 184 7.71 -3.65 -0.12
CA ILE A 184 7.58 -4.84 -0.96
C ILE A 184 8.95 -5.06 -1.63
N PRO A 185 9.64 -6.20 -1.39
CA PRO A 185 10.88 -6.50 -2.09
C PRO A 185 10.57 -6.55 -3.59
N ARG A 186 11.27 -5.76 -4.40
CA ARG A 186 11.27 -5.95 -5.85
C ARG A 186 11.97 -7.27 -6.11
N THR A 187 11.23 -8.29 -6.51
CA THR A 187 11.83 -9.51 -7.08
C THR A 187 12.55 -9.13 -8.37
N PRO A 188 13.78 -9.60 -8.56
CA PRO A 188 14.55 -9.38 -9.79
C PRO A 188 13.88 -9.99 -11.01
#